data_3134503de0653d64c648446ccca906cf
#
_entry.id   3134503de0653d64c648446ccca906cf
#
_cell.length_a   1.000
_cell.length_b   1.000
_cell.length_c   1.000
_cell.angle_alpha   90.00
_cell.angle_beta   90.00
_cell.angle_gamma   90.00
#
_symmetry.space_group_name_H-M   'P 1'
#
loop_
_entity.id
_entity.type
_entity.pdbx_description
1 polymer ?
#
loop_
_entity_poly.entity_id
_entity_poly.type
_entity_poly.pdbx_seq_one_letter_code
_entity_poly.pdbx_strand_id
1 'polypeptide(L)'
;MKMTNILLDPAFGDQAAEAAGLLRAMSNSSRLLVLCHLAGGVELSVSQICERVGLSQSALSQHLAKLREEGLVATRKQAQTVFYRVADPRAERLLVLLQEIYCPELGGGTSRNFANG
;
A
#
# COMPACT_ATOMS: atom_id res chain seq x y z
N MET A 1 -8.42 18.87 -24.91
CA MET A 1 -7.67 18.27 -23.83
C MET A 1 -8.04 16.82 -23.63
N LYS A 2 -7.05 15.99 -23.53
CA LYS A 2 -7.29 14.58 -23.35
C LYS A 2 -8.00 14.30 -22.03
N MET A 3 -7.64 15.03 -21.01
CA MET A 3 -8.24 14.84 -19.71
C MET A 3 -9.74 15.05 -19.76
N THR A 4 -10.18 16.08 -20.47
CA THR A 4 -11.59 16.36 -20.59
C THR A 4 -12.32 15.22 -21.27
N ASN A 5 -11.71 14.65 -22.30
CA ASN A 5 -12.32 13.54 -23.01
C ASN A 5 -12.48 12.32 -22.12
N ILE A 6 -11.47 12.06 -21.30
CA ILE A 6 -11.53 10.94 -20.39
C ILE A 6 -12.68 11.10 -19.40
N LEU A 7 -12.86 12.31 -18.90
CA LEU A 7 -13.92 12.54 -17.91
C LEU A 7 -15.31 12.38 -18.51
N LEU A 8 -15.44 12.61 -19.81
CA LEU A 8 -16.73 12.48 -20.48
C LEU A 8 -16.99 11.08 -21.00
N ASP A 9 -16.00 10.20 -20.98
CA ASP A 9 -16.13 8.83 -21.46
C ASP A 9 -17.06 8.06 -20.53
N PRO A 10 -18.12 7.43 -21.08
CA PRO A 10 -19.02 6.63 -20.24
C PRO A 10 -18.32 5.54 -19.44
N ALA A 11 -17.23 4.99 -19.99
CA ALA A 11 -16.48 3.95 -19.29
C ALA A 11 -15.77 4.48 -18.05
N PHE A 12 -15.58 5.78 -17.97
CA PHE A 12 -14.90 6.36 -16.82
C PHE A 12 -15.69 6.15 -15.51
N GLY A 13 -17.03 6.04 -15.62
CA GLY A 13 -17.84 5.77 -14.44
C GLY A 13 -17.47 4.48 -13.75
N ASP A 14 -17.27 3.42 -14.54
CA ASP A 14 -16.87 2.13 -13.97
C ASP A 14 -15.46 2.20 -13.42
N GLN A 15 -14.58 2.88 -14.10
CA GLN A 15 -13.21 3.05 -13.63
C GLN A 15 -13.15 3.87 -12.36
N ALA A 16 -13.99 4.89 -12.26
CA ALA A 16 -14.05 5.70 -11.06
C ALA A 16 -14.53 4.89 -9.86
N ALA A 17 -15.52 4.01 -10.08
CA ALA A 17 -16.01 3.15 -9.01
C ALA A 17 -14.92 2.19 -8.55
N GLU A 18 -14.18 1.65 -9.50
CA GLU A 18 -13.07 0.75 -9.19
C GLU A 18 -12.00 1.48 -8.39
N ALA A 19 -11.65 2.68 -8.84
CA ALA A 19 -10.65 3.48 -8.15
C ALA A 19 -11.11 3.85 -6.74
N ALA A 20 -12.38 4.19 -6.61
CA ALA A 20 -12.93 4.52 -5.30
C ALA A 20 -12.86 3.34 -4.35
N GLY A 21 -13.11 2.13 -4.87
CA GLY A 21 -12.97 0.92 -4.08
C GLY A 21 -11.55 0.73 -3.58
N LEU A 22 -10.59 0.92 -4.47
CA LEU A 22 -9.19 0.82 -4.09
C LEU A 22 -8.83 1.84 -3.01
N LEU A 23 -9.22 3.09 -3.21
CA LEU A 23 -8.93 4.14 -2.25
C LEU A 23 -9.61 3.87 -0.91
N ARG A 24 -10.84 3.36 -0.96
CA ARG A 24 -11.55 3.03 0.28
C ARG A 24 -10.82 1.95 1.06
N ALA A 25 -10.30 0.95 0.37
CA ALA A 25 -9.56 -0.12 1.02
C ALA A 25 -8.29 0.40 1.68
N MET A 26 -7.72 1.47 1.14
CA MET A 26 -6.50 2.06 1.66
C MET A 26 -6.74 3.15 2.70
N SER A 27 -7.98 3.62 2.85
CA SER A 27 -8.26 4.84 3.60
C SER A 27 -8.45 4.61 5.09
N ASN A 28 -7.52 3.93 5.70
CA ASN A 28 -7.46 3.72 7.14
C ASN A 28 -6.01 3.93 7.51
N SER A 29 -5.74 4.80 8.51
CA SER A 29 -4.37 5.19 8.76
C SER A 29 -3.48 4.01 9.13
N SER A 30 -4.00 3.04 9.87
CA SER A 30 -3.21 1.86 10.22
C SER A 30 -2.92 1.00 8.99
N ARG A 31 -3.94 0.78 8.17
CA ARG A 31 -3.73 -0.01 6.95
C ARG A 31 -2.78 0.69 5.99
N LEU A 32 -2.96 2.00 5.86
CA LEU A 32 -2.07 2.77 4.98
C LEU A 32 -0.64 2.68 5.45
N LEU A 33 -0.42 2.77 6.77
CA LEU A 33 0.92 2.66 7.31
C LEU A 33 1.53 1.30 7.01
N VAL A 34 0.76 0.23 7.20
CA VAL A 34 1.23 -1.11 6.86
C VAL A 34 1.62 -1.20 5.39
N LEU A 35 0.76 -0.69 4.52
CA LEU A 35 1.03 -0.75 3.08
C LEU A 35 2.27 0.05 2.72
N CYS A 36 2.47 1.19 3.34
CA CYS A 36 3.65 2.00 3.07
C CYS A 36 4.94 1.27 3.43
N HIS A 37 4.91 0.50 4.51
CA HIS A 37 6.09 -0.29 4.87
C HIS A 37 6.37 -1.42 3.90
N LEU A 38 5.34 -1.85 3.16
CA LEU A 38 5.51 -2.92 2.18
C LEU A 38 5.74 -2.39 0.77
N ALA A 39 5.60 -1.09 0.56
CA ALA A 39 5.75 -0.53 -0.79
C ALA A 39 7.18 -0.66 -1.28
N GLY A 40 7.33 -0.71 -2.59
CA GLY A 40 8.66 -0.81 -3.18
C GLY A 40 9.20 -2.23 -3.27
N GLY A 41 8.30 -3.21 -3.25
CA GLY A 41 8.72 -4.60 -3.39
C GLY A 41 9.22 -5.24 -2.11
N VAL A 42 8.94 -4.62 -0.97
CA VAL A 42 9.39 -5.11 0.32
C VAL A 42 8.51 -6.28 0.77
N GLU A 43 9.13 -7.32 1.30
CA GLU A 43 8.41 -8.43 1.92
C GLU A 43 8.75 -8.46 3.40
N LEU A 44 7.72 -8.52 4.24
CA LEU A 44 7.91 -8.53 5.68
C LEU A 44 6.99 -9.58 6.30
N SER A 45 7.48 -10.20 7.36
CA SER A 45 6.65 -11.08 8.18
C SER A 45 5.77 -10.26 9.11
N VAL A 46 4.79 -10.92 9.73
CA VAL A 46 3.92 -10.24 10.68
C VAL A 46 4.73 -9.62 11.81
N SER A 47 5.69 -10.33 12.36
CA SER A 47 6.46 -9.76 13.47
C SER A 47 7.30 -8.57 13.03
N GLN A 48 7.83 -8.62 11.81
CA GLN A 48 8.58 -7.48 11.30
C GLN A 48 7.68 -6.26 11.11
N ILE A 49 6.47 -6.47 10.61
CA ILE A 49 5.54 -5.37 10.44
C ILE A 49 5.15 -4.81 11.80
N CYS A 50 4.86 -5.69 12.77
CA CYS A 50 4.52 -5.23 14.13
C CYS A 50 5.59 -4.31 14.69
N GLU A 51 6.84 -4.68 14.51
CA GLU A 51 7.94 -3.86 15.03
C GLU A 51 7.96 -2.48 14.43
N ARG A 52 7.51 -2.36 13.18
CA ARG A 52 7.60 -1.10 12.46
C ARG A 52 6.40 -0.19 12.65
N VAL A 53 5.22 -0.79 12.84
CA VAL A 53 4.00 0.02 12.86
C VAL A 53 3.43 0.25 14.24
N GLY A 54 3.91 -0.45 15.24
CA GLY A 54 3.45 -0.21 16.61
C GLY A 54 2.06 -0.71 16.90
N LEU A 55 1.56 -1.64 16.10
CA LEU A 55 0.25 -2.25 16.35
C LEU A 55 0.43 -3.57 17.08
N SER A 56 -0.60 -3.97 17.83
CA SER A 56 -0.61 -5.31 18.39
C SER A 56 -0.71 -6.32 17.27
N GLN A 57 -0.24 -7.53 17.52
CA GLN A 57 -0.30 -8.57 16.52
C GLN A 57 -1.74 -8.86 16.11
N SER A 58 -2.67 -8.83 17.07
CA SER A 58 -4.05 -9.14 16.74
C SER A 58 -4.68 -8.05 15.87
N ALA A 59 -4.41 -6.78 16.16
CA ALA A 59 -4.90 -5.70 15.31
C ALA A 59 -4.30 -5.77 13.94
N LEU A 60 -2.99 -5.99 13.86
CA LEU A 60 -2.32 -6.10 12.57
C LEU A 60 -2.87 -7.26 11.76
N SER A 61 -3.10 -8.42 12.41
CA SER A 61 -3.62 -9.57 11.69
C SER A 61 -4.96 -9.29 11.07
N GLN A 62 -5.81 -8.52 11.75
CA GLN A 62 -7.10 -8.13 11.20
C GLN A 62 -6.94 -7.24 9.98
N HIS A 63 -6.04 -6.27 10.06
CA HIS A 63 -5.78 -5.40 8.93
C HIS A 63 -5.22 -6.18 7.74
N LEU A 64 -4.28 -7.08 8.00
CA LEU A 64 -3.68 -7.87 6.94
C LEU A 64 -4.69 -8.80 6.29
N ALA A 65 -5.58 -9.40 7.08
CA ALA A 65 -6.61 -10.27 6.53
C ALA A 65 -7.52 -9.48 5.59
N LYS A 66 -7.90 -8.27 5.99
CA LYS A 66 -8.75 -7.43 5.17
C LYS A 66 -8.05 -7.01 3.88
N LEU A 67 -6.79 -6.60 3.99
CA LEU A 67 -6.01 -6.21 2.82
C LEU A 67 -5.84 -7.38 1.86
N ARG A 68 -5.62 -8.57 2.42
CA ARG A 68 -5.47 -9.76 1.58
C ARG A 68 -6.78 -10.12 0.90
N GLU A 69 -7.88 -10.05 1.64
CA GLU A 69 -9.19 -10.32 1.09
C GLU A 69 -9.50 -9.41 -0.09
N GLU A 70 -9.06 -8.18 -0.01
CA GLU A 70 -9.31 -7.20 -1.06
C GLU A 70 -8.22 -7.18 -2.14
N GLY A 71 -7.28 -8.10 -2.05
CA GLY A 71 -6.28 -8.25 -3.10
C GLY A 71 -5.16 -7.24 -3.08
N LEU A 72 -5.05 -6.44 -2.01
CA LEU A 72 -4.00 -5.44 -1.94
C LEU A 72 -2.66 -6.02 -1.52
N VAL A 73 -2.69 -7.07 -0.72
CA VAL A 73 -1.46 -7.76 -0.34
C VAL A 73 -1.57 -9.22 -0.69
N ALA A 74 -0.43 -9.85 -0.88
CA ALA A 74 -0.30 -11.27 -1.10
C ALA A 74 0.73 -11.83 -0.14
N THR A 75 0.70 -13.13 0.03
CA THR A 75 1.60 -13.78 0.96
C THR A 75 2.45 -14.81 0.27
N ARG A 76 3.59 -15.08 0.86
CA ARG A 76 4.48 -16.15 0.46
C ARG A 76 4.96 -16.83 1.73
N LYS A 77 4.94 -18.15 1.73
CA LYS A 77 5.40 -18.89 2.89
C LYS A 77 6.78 -19.45 2.62
N GLN A 78 7.66 -19.29 3.57
CA GLN A 78 8.99 -19.85 3.49
C GLN A 78 9.28 -20.48 4.85
N ALA A 79 9.45 -21.80 4.86
CA ALA A 79 9.54 -22.55 6.10
C ALA A 79 8.29 -22.30 6.93
N GLN A 80 8.43 -21.81 8.15
CA GLN A 80 7.28 -21.53 9.01
C GLN A 80 6.83 -20.09 8.94
N THR A 81 7.50 -19.26 8.14
CA THR A 81 7.26 -17.83 8.14
C THR A 81 6.44 -17.45 6.93
N VAL A 82 5.43 -16.61 7.16
CA VAL A 82 4.59 -16.04 6.10
C VAL A 82 5.04 -14.59 5.89
N PHE A 83 5.36 -14.26 4.66
CA PHE A 83 5.78 -12.92 4.28
C PHE A 83 4.67 -12.25 3.48
N TYR A 84 4.47 -10.97 3.74
CA TYR A 84 3.45 -10.16 3.07
C TYR A 84 4.11 -9.16 2.14
N ARG A 85 3.47 -8.89 1.02
CA ARG A 85 3.92 -7.86 0.08
C ARG A 85 2.71 -7.19 -0.55
N VAL A 86 2.92 -6.00 -1.10
CA VAL A 86 1.87 -5.36 -1.88
C VAL A 86 1.71 -6.14 -3.18
N ALA A 87 0.48 -6.49 -3.51
CA ALA A 87 0.19 -7.31 -4.69
C ALA A 87 -0.43 -6.53 -5.82
N ASP A 88 -1.15 -5.45 -5.51
CA ASP A 88 -1.88 -4.69 -6.51
C ASP A 88 -0.96 -3.61 -7.08
N PRO A 89 -0.63 -3.66 -8.37
CA PRO A 89 0.28 -2.65 -8.95
C PRO A 89 -0.27 -1.24 -8.86
N ARG A 90 -1.58 -1.07 -8.85
CA ARG A 90 -2.17 0.26 -8.73
C ARG A 90 -1.95 0.82 -7.33
N ALA A 91 -2.13 -0.04 -6.32
CA ALA A 91 -1.84 0.34 -4.95
C ALA A 91 -0.38 0.70 -4.79
N GLU A 92 0.50 -0.10 -5.38
CA GLU A 92 1.93 0.15 -5.29
C GLU A 92 2.28 1.54 -5.83
N ARG A 93 1.72 1.89 -6.98
CA ARG A 93 1.99 3.18 -7.58
C ARG A 93 1.48 4.33 -6.71
N LEU A 94 0.28 4.15 -6.14
CA LEU A 94 -0.27 5.17 -5.27
C LEU A 94 0.56 5.35 -4.01
N LEU A 95 1.04 4.24 -3.46
CA LEU A 95 1.84 4.31 -2.25
C LEU A 95 3.15 5.03 -2.49
N VAL A 96 3.80 4.75 -3.62
CA VAL A 96 5.03 5.44 -3.96
C VAL A 96 4.78 6.93 -4.12
N LEU A 97 3.69 7.28 -4.80
CA LEU A 97 3.34 8.69 -4.99
C LEU A 97 3.09 9.38 -3.65
N LEU A 98 2.36 8.71 -2.76
CA LEU A 98 2.10 9.29 -1.45
C LEU A 98 3.38 9.50 -0.66
N GLN A 99 4.32 8.57 -0.77
CA GLN A 99 5.61 8.75 -0.11
C GLN A 99 6.35 9.95 -0.69
N GLU A 100 6.27 10.14 -1.99
CA GLU A 100 6.91 11.29 -2.61
C GLU A 100 6.29 12.60 -2.15
N ILE A 101 4.99 12.60 -1.96
CA ILE A 101 4.29 13.81 -1.57
C ILE A 101 4.55 14.16 -0.12
N TYR A 102 4.46 13.18 0.77
CA TYR A 102 4.48 13.42 2.20
C TYR A 102 5.84 13.18 2.84
N CYS A 103 6.68 12.34 2.23
CA CYS A 103 8.00 11.99 2.76
C CYS A 103 9.00 12.00 1.62
N PRO A 104 9.28 13.20 1.04
CA PRO A 104 10.12 13.25 -0.16
C PRO A 104 11.49 12.62 0.03
N GLU A 105 12.06 12.74 1.23
CA GLU A 105 13.39 12.20 1.49
C GLU A 105 13.37 10.67 1.49
N LEU A 106 12.21 10.06 1.67
CA LEU A 106 12.11 8.61 1.62
C LEU A 106 11.66 8.14 0.24
N GLY A 107 10.63 8.81 -0.28
CA GLY A 107 9.92 8.31 -1.44
C GLY A 107 10.66 8.46 -2.73
N GLY A 108 11.44 9.47 -2.88
CA GLY A 108 12.10 9.73 -4.15
C GLY A 108 13.14 8.72 -4.53
N GLY A 109 13.23 7.64 -3.81
CA GLY A 109 14.26 6.67 -4.10
C GLY A 109 15.62 7.21 -3.83
N THR A 110 15.65 8.33 -3.23
CA THR A 110 16.89 8.98 -2.96
C THR A 110 17.26 8.69 -1.54
N SER A 111 17.66 7.49 -1.37
CA SER A 111 17.88 6.97 -0.04
C SER A 111 18.89 7.79 0.75
N ARG A 112 19.72 8.52 0.08
CA ARG A 112 20.71 9.31 0.81
C ARG A 112 20.04 10.26 1.78
N ASN A 113 18.82 10.59 1.56
CA ASN A 113 18.15 11.51 2.48
C ASN A 113 17.75 10.85 3.76
N PHE A 114 17.78 9.57 3.79
CA PHE A 114 17.43 8.87 5.02
C PHE A 114 18.36 9.22 6.13
N ALA A 115 19.58 9.52 5.78
CA ALA A 115 20.55 9.88 6.80
C ALA A 115 20.10 11.10 7.56
N ASN A 116 19.28 11.90 6.96
CA ASN A 116 18.81 13.12 7.59
C ASN A 116 17.53 12.91 8.35
N GLY A 117 16.80 11.92 7.95
CA GLY A 117 15.50 11.70 8.54
C GLY A 117 15.59 10.80 9.71
#